data_5484ebb6b6f7f2e2241e1fcd0d10252a
#
_entry.id   5484ebb6b6f7f2e2241e1fcd0d10252a
#
_cell.length_a   1.000
_cell.length_b   1.000
_cell.length_c   1.000
_cell.angle_alpha   90.00
_cell.angle_beta   90.00
_cell.angle_gamma   90.00
#
_symmetry.space_group_name_H-M   'P 1'
#
loop_
_entity.id
_entity.type
_entity.pdbx_description
1 polymer ?
#
loop_
_entity_poly.entity_id
_entity_poly.type
_entity_poly.pdbx_seq_one_letter_code
_entity_poly.pdbx_strand_id
1 'polypeptide(L)'
;MELVVTSVVSLGVLLATLCLCVYLLVVRKYSFWRSYHVPYVEPELPYGNFKEMGKSIHPAHLSQRFYEQYKAVPGSPGFVGLYIFLNPVLLVTDLKLAKRILIEDFHHFPDRGVYFNEKDDPLSAHLFAIEGQRWKDLRAKITPTFTSGRMKAAFPLVLGIAEQFCGFLREQYTSDDVVEVRDLMARFTTDVIGSYAFGLELNSFRDPQNEFRRIGRKHFDTPRNHPLKVFIMKTFRGLANRLGLKLLHDDVAAFFQSVIRETIHHREGHGVRRNDFLDLLIRLKNTGSLEGSHEIVGRLSGDEIAAQAFIFFTAGFETSSSAMTYTLYELALNQEAQRKARECVLDALAKHDGVVSYESSKNMLYLDQCIYETLRKYPPVAILERIVTKPYRIPDTSVTLHPEMKIMIPAYAIHHDPDIYPEPATYDPDRFTPERMARRDPCAYLPFGEGPRICIGLRFGMMQARIGLALLLKHFQVLPCKETDVPLTYSPRAFVLTPVNGVRLRLVKYDAHGAAEGN
;
A
#
# COMPACT_ATOMS: atom_id res chain seq x y z
N MET A 1 -17.65 -37.90 -48.80
CA MET A 1 -16.68 -38.47 -47.88
C MET A 1 -15.32 -37.78 -48.00
N GLU A 2 -14.76 -37.58 -49.19
CA GLU A 2 -13.45 -36.89 -49.40
C GLU A 2 -13.40 -35.45 -48.86
N LEU A 3 -14.43 -34.64 -49.07
CA LEU A 3 -14.49 -33.25 -48.55
C LEU A 3 -14.43 -33.20 -47.04
N VAL A 4 -15.06 -34.12 -46.33
CA VAL A 4 -15.05 -34.19 -44.87
C VAL A 4 -13.65 -34.61 -44.38
N VAL A 5 -13.03 -35.59 -45.01
CA VAL A 5 -11.67 -36.05 -44.66
C VAL A 5 -10.66 -34.91 -44.90
N THR A 6 -10.75 -34.23 -46.06
CA THR A 6 -9.87 -33.09 -46.36
C THR A 6 -10.03 -31.95 -45.34
N SER A 7 -11.27 -31.65 -44.93
CA SER A 7 -11.53 -30.61 -43.89
C SER A 7 -10.97 -30.99 -42.52
N VAL A 8 -11.11 -32.26 -42.10
CA VAL A 8 -10.56 -32.75 -40.82
C VAL A 8 -9.04 -32.73 -40.83
N VAL A 9 -8.40 -33.15 -41.95
CA VAL A 9 -6.94 -33.10 -42.08
C VAL A 9 -6.44 -31.65 -42.07
N SER A 10 -7.11 -30.75 -42.80
CA SER A 10 -6.75 -29.33 -42.81
C SER A 10 -6.88 -28.68 -41.43
N LEU A 11 -7.93 -29.01 -40.68
CA LEU A 11 -8.10 -28.54 -39.30
C LEU A 11 -7.00 -29.10 -38.38
N GLY A 12 -6.65 -30.37 -38.53
CA GLY A 12 -5.56 -31.01 -37.78
C GLY A 12 -4.20 -30.35 -38.03
N VAL A 13 -3.88 -30.06 -39.31
CA VAL A 13 -2.66 -29.34 -39.69
C VAL A 13 -2.65 -27.92 -39.10
N LEU A 14 -3.78 -27.19 -39.18
CA LEU A 14 -3.92 -25.86 -38.63
C LEU A 14 -3.68 -25.86 -37.11
N LEU A 15 -4.29 -26.79 -36.38
CA LEU A 15 -4.11 -26.94 -34.94
C LEU A 15 -2.66 -27.29 -34.57
N ALA A 16 -2.05 -28.23 -35.30
CA ALA A 16 -0.65 -28.60 -35.09
C ALA A 16 0.30 -27.40 -35.32
N THR A 17 0.06 -26.64 -36.39
CA THR A 17 0.83 -25.44 -36.69
C THR A 17 0.65 -24.37 -35.61
N LEU A 18 -0.58 -24.16 -35.14
CA LEU A 18 -0.86 -23.24 -34.03
C LEU A 18 -0.15 -23.66 -32.75
N CYS A 19 -0.21 -24.94 -32.38
CA CYS A 19 0.49 -25.50 -31.23
C CYS A 19 2.00 -25.32 -31.35
N LEU A 20 2.58 -25.57 -32.50
CA LEU A 20 4.02 -25.35 -32.74
C LEU A 20 4.39 -23.86 -32.60
N CYS A 21 3.60 -22.96 -33.20
CA CYS A 21 3.81 -21.52 -33.08
C CYS A 21 3.77 -21.07 -31.62
N VAL A 22 2.77 -21.53 -30.85
CA VAL A 22 2.65 -21.25 -29.42
C VAL A 22 3.86 -21.79 -28.65
N TYR A 23 4.26 -23.03 -28.92
CA TYR A 23 5.43 -23.64 -28.30
C TYR A 23 6.70 -22.82 -28.58
N LEU A 24 6.97 -22.46 -29.83
CA LEU A 24 8.12 -21.66 -30.22
C LEU A 24 8.11 -20.27 -29.56
N LEU A 25 6.95 -19.64 -29.47
CA LEU A 25 6.79 -18.37 -28.75
C LEU A 25 7.14 -18.52 -27.26
N VAL A 26 6.65 -19.57 -26.60
CA VAL A 26 6.93 -19.84 -25.20
C VAL A 26 8.43 -20.08 -24.98
N VAL A 27 9.03 -20.96 -25.78
CA VAL A 27 10.48 -21.25 -25.68
C VAL A 27 11.31 -19.98 -25.88
N ARG A 28 10.98 -19.16 -26.89
CA ARG A 28 11.64 -17.88 -27.14
C ARG A 28 11.49 -16.90 -25.97
N LYS A 29 10.32 -16.83 -25.37
CA LYS A 29 10.08 -15.96 -24.21
C LYS A 29 10.85 -16.42 -22.98
N TYR A 30 10.86 -17.73 -22.70
CA TYR A 30 11.55 -18.30 -21.54
C TYR A 30 13.07 -18.43 -21.70
N SER A 31 13.61 -18.24 -22.91
CA SER A 31 15.06 -18.17 -23.13
C SER A 31 15.66 -16.80 -22.84
N PHE A 32 14.87 -15.77 -22.50
CA PHE A 32 15.33 -14.40 -22.34
C PHE A 32 16.50 -14.30 -21.34
N TRP A 33 16.32 -14.71 -20.09
CA TRP A 33 17.36 -14.62 -19.08
C TRP A 33 18.56 -15.54 -19.37
N ARG A 34 18.30 -16.71 -19.91
CA ARG A 34 19.36 -17.66 -20.35
C ARG A 34 20.29 -17.02 -21.38
N SER A 35 19.76 -16.23 -22.31
CA SER A 35 20.57 -15.57 -23.35
C SER A 35 21.54 -14.52 -22.79
N TYR A 36 21.28 -13.98 -21.61
CA TYR A 36 22.18 -13.03 -20.91
C TYR A 36 23.15 -13.73 -19.94
N HIS A 37 23.05 -15.03 -19.76
CA HIS A 37 23.90 -15.82 -18.83
C HIS A 37 23.84 -15.27 -17.38
N VAL A 38 22.69 -14.78 -16.94
CA VAL A 38 22.45 -14.28 -15.57
C VAL A 38 21.67 -15.30 -14.75
N PRO A 39 21.77 -15.25 -13.41
CA PRO A 39 20.95 -16.11 -12.56
C PRO A 39 19.46 -15.88 -12.80
N TYR A 40 18.71 -16.94 -12.96
CA TYR A 40 17.26 -16.90 -13.11
C TYR A 40 16.61 -18.14 -12.51
N VAL A 41 15.31 -18.04 -12.23
CA VAL A 41 14.51 -19.17 -11.78
C VAL A 41 13.81 -19.80 -12.98
N GLU A 42 13.95 -21.11 -13.17
CA GLU A 42 13.26 -21.82 -14.26
C GLU A 42 11.73 -21.65 -14.14
N PRO A 43 11.06 -21.20 -15.20
CA PRO A 43 9.62 -20.93 -15.15
C PRO A 43 8.77 -22.20 -15.36
N GLU A 44 7.60 -22.24 -14.70
CA GLU A 44 6.59 -23.27 -14.94
C GLU A 44 5.42 -22.72 -15.78
N LEU A 45 5.03 -23.46 -16.83
CA LEU A 45 3.86 -23.09 -17.63
C LEU A 45 2.53 -23.28 -16.86
N PRO A 46 1.56 -22.42 -17.04
CA PRO A 46 1.58 -21.11 -17.73
C PRO A 46 1.98 -19.95 -16.81
N TYR A 47 2.32 -20.19 -15.55
CA TYR A 47 2.39 -19.20 -14.47
C TYR A 47 3.74 -18.47 -14.36
N GLY A 48 4.78 -18.96 -15.05
CA GLY A 48 6.15 -18.51 -14.78
C GLY A 48 6.60 -18.99 -13.40
N ASN A 49 7.11 -18.08 -12.57
CA ASN A 49 7.58 -18.42 -11.22
C ASN A 49 6.55 -18.13 -10.10
N PHE A 50 5.32 -17.73 -10.48
CA PHE A 50 4.32 -17.27 -9.53
C PHE A 50 3.09 -18.20 -9.39
N LYS A 51 3.29 -19.51 -9.60
CA LYS A 51 2.24 -20.54 -9.52
C LYS A 51 1.58 -20.62 -8.15
N GLU A 52 2.35 -20.42 -7.08
CA GLU A 52 1.89 -20.48 -5.70
C GLU A 52 1.24 -19.17 -5.22
N MET A 53 1.52 -18.05 -5.91
CA MET A 53 1.01 -16.73 -5.57
C MET A 53 -0.52 -16.70 -5.62
N GLY A 54 -1.13 -16.23 -4.54
CA GLY A 54 -2.59 -16.15 -4.42
C GLY A 54 -3.31 -17.47 -4.19
N LYS A 55 -2.57 -18.59 -4.06
CA LYS A 55 -3.10 -19.92 -3.71
C LYS A 55 -2.68 -20.34 -2.32
N SER A 56 -1.39 -20.45 -2.08
CA SER A 56 -0.81 -20.95 -0.82
C SER A 56 0.16 -19.99 -0.16
N ILE A 57 0.79 -19.08 -0.92
CA ILE A 57 1.84 -18.19 -0.43
C ILE A 57 1.50 -16.74 -0.77
N HIS A 58 1.65 -15.84 0.22
CA HIS A 58 1.56 -14.41 0.00
C HIS A 58 2.73 -13.91 -0.87
N PRO A 59 2.53 -12.92 -1.78
CA PRO A 59 3.58 -12.39 -2.65
C PRO A 59 4.87 -11.94 -1.90
N ALA A 60 4.72 -11.40 -0.69
CA ALA A 60 5.84 -11.01 0.16
C ALA A 60 6.80 -12.17 0.43
N HIS A 61 6.28 -13.29 0.91
CA HIS A 61 7.08 -14.46 1.28
C HIS A 61 7.64 -15.18 0.04
N LEU A 62 6.88 -15.19 -1.06
CA LEU A 62 7.39 -15.75 -2.31
C LEU A 62 8.57 -14.94 -2.85
N SER A 63 8.48 -13.61 -2.83
CA SER A 63 9.58 -12.74 -3.24
C SER A 63 10.78 -12.81 -2.29
N GLN A 64 10.53 -12.97 -0.98
CA GLN A 64 11.58 -13.19 0.01
C GLN A 64 12.36 -14.49 -0.27
N ARG A 65 11.66 -15.60 -0.55
CA ARG A 65 12.29 -16.87 -0.91
C ARG A 65 13.25 -16.73 -2.10
N PHE A 66 12.85 -16.04 -3.15
CA PHE A 66 13.72 -15.78 -4.30
C PHE A 66 14.87 -14.83 -3.95
N TYR A 67 14.60 -13.78 -3.17
CA TYR A 67 15.64 -12.84 -2.73
C TYR A 67 16.74 -13.55 -1.93
N GLU A 68 16.39 -14.31 -0.91
CA GLU A 68 17.32 -15.03 -0.03
C GLU A 68 18.14 -16.07 -0.83
N GLN A 69 17.49 -16.83 -1.70
CA GLN A 69 18.14 -17.85 -2.51
C GLN A 69 19.21 -17.28 -3.44
N TYR A 70 18.95 -16.11 -4.04
CA TYR A 70 19.82 -15.57 -5.09
C TYR A 70 20.74 -14.43 -4.64
N LYS A 71 20.45 -13.78 -3.52
CA LYS A 71 21.37 -12.80 -2.92
C LYS A 71 22.70 -13.46 -2.52
N ALA A 72 22.65 -14.65 -1.97
CA ALA A 72 23.82 -15.39 -1.49
C ALA A 72 24.66 -16.07 -2.60
N VAL A 73 24.23 -16.01 -3.87
CA VAL A 73 24.97 -16.62 -4.98
C VAL A 73 26.25 -15.83 -5.23
N PRO A 74 27.45 -16.47 -5.14
CA PRO A 74 28.70 -15.79 -5.43
C PRO A 74 28.73 -15.19 -6.84
N GLY A 75 29.14 -13.93 -6.96
CA GLY A 75 29.14 -13.21 -8.23
C GLY A 75 27.77 -12.79 -8.72
N SER A 76 26.75 -12.79 -7.85
CA SER A 76 25.42 -12.28 -8.17
C SER A 76 25.50 -10.84 -8.70
N PRO A 77 24.82 -10.53 -9.82
CA PRO A 77 24.82 -9.19 -10.39
C PRO A 77 23.92 -8.20 -9.63
N GLY A 78 23.43 -8.57 -8.43
CA GLY A 78 22.50 -7.75 -7.63
C GLY A 78 21.04 -7.87 -8.04
N PHE A 79 20.70 -8.89 -8.84
CA PHE A 79 19.33 -9.22 -9.26
C PHE A 79 19.22 -10.69 -9.68
N VAL A 80 17.99 -11.17 -9.78
CA VAL A 80 17.63 -12.46 -10.37
C VAL A 80 16.52 -12.31 -11.40
N GLY A 81 16.61 -13.06 -12.48
CA GLY A 81 15.59 -13.14 -13.52
C GLY A 81 14.41 -14.03 -13.09
N LEU A 82 13.20 -13.52 -13.22
CA LEU A 82 11.95 -14.24 -13.00
C LEU A 82 11.04 -14.11 -14.21
N TYR A 83 9.90 -14.81 -14.18
CA TYR A 83 8.86 -14.71 -15.17
C TYR A 83 7.49 -14.61 -14.49
N ILE A 84 6.69 -13.62 -14.88
CA ILE A 84 5.26 -13.55 -14.58
C ILE A 84 4.52 -13.97 -15.86
N PHE A 85 3.92 -15.14 -15.84
CA PHE A 85 3.43 -15.81 -17.04
C PHE A 85 4.57 -15.95 -18.07
N LEU A 86 4.45 -15.32 -19.24
CA LEU A 86 5.45 -15.33 -20.31
C LEU A 86 6.38 -14.10 -20.30
N ASN A 87 6.18 -13.17 -19.38
CA ASN A 87 6.94 -11.93 -19.37
C ASN A 87 8.14 -12.01 -18.43
N PRO A 88 9.35 -11.69 -18.92
CA PRO A 88 10.51 -11.60 -18.05
C PRO A 88 10.37 -10.45 -17.04
N VAL A 89 10.80 -10.72 -15.82
CA VAL A 89 10.76 -9.77 -14.69
C VAL A 89 12.11 -9.81 -13.99
N LEU A 90 12.60 -8.67 -13.56
CA LEU A 90 13.81 -8.55 -12.76
C LEU A 90 13.44 -8.37 -11.30
N LEU A 91 13.93 -9.26 -10.42
CA LEU A 91 13.86 -9.08 -8.97
C LEU A 91 15.20 -8.54 -8.47
N VAL A 92 15.17 -7.38 -7.83
CA VAL A 92 16.36 -6.72 -7.27
C VAL A 92 16.78 -7.39 -5.97
N THR A 93 18.08 -7.69 -5.81
CA THR A 93 18.65 -8.28 -4.60
C THR A 93 19.76 -7.42 -3.96
N ASP A 94 20.07 -6.27 -4.54
CA ASP A 94 21.10 -5.34 -4.05
C ASP A 94 20.53 -3.92 -3.86
N LEU A 95 20.91 -3.26 -2.76
CA LEU A 95 20.45 -1.91 -2.43
C LEU A 95 20.96 -0.85 -3.40
N LYS A 96 22.18 -1.00 -3.96
CA LYS A 96 22.74 -0.05 -4.92
C LYS A 96 21.90 -0.04 -6.20
N LEU A 97 21.52 -1.22 -6.70
CA LEU A 97 20.64 -1.32 -7.87
C LEU A 97 19.24 -0.78 -7.55
N ALA A 98 18.70 -1.06 -6.36
CA ALA A 98 17.44 -0.48 -5.91
C ALA A 98 17.49 1.05 -5.91
N LYS A 99 18.57 1.64 -5.41
CA LYS A 99 18.79 3.10 -5.38
C LYS A 99 18.86 3.70 -6.78
N ARG A 100 19.57 3.07 -7.70
CA ARG A 100 19.59 3.50 -9.11
C ARG A 100 18.19 3.53 -9.71
N ILE A 101 17.43 2.46 -9.55
CA ILE A 101 16.09 2.33 -10.13
C ILE A 101 15.09 3.33 -9.52
N LEU A 102 15.14 3.51 -8.20
CA LEU A 102 14.16 4.34 -7.50
C LEU A 102 14.50 5.84 -7.53
N ILE A 103 15.78 6.20 -7.57
CA ILE A 103 16.27 7.57 -7.34
C ILE A 103 17.11 8.06 -8.52
N GLU A 104 18.29 7.46 -8.75
CA GLU A 104 19.34 8.01 -9.61
C GLU A 104 18.93 7.99 -11.08
N ASP A 105 18.52 6.83 -11.59
CA ASP A 105 18.12 6.60 -12.97
C ASP A 105 16.60 6.54 -13.15
N PHE A 106 15.84 7.17 -12.23
CA PHE A 106 14.39 7.15 -12.18
C PHE A 106 13.70 7.45 -13.51
N HIS A 107 14.32 8.26 -14.37
CA HIS A 107 13.74 8.63 -15.67
C HIS A 107 13.61 7.46 -16.66
N HIS A 108 14.27 6.32 -16.39
CA HIS A 108 14.07 5.05 -17.10
C HIS A 108 12.94 4.21 -16.50
N PHE A 109 12.54 4.48 -15.23
CA PHE A 109 11.65 3.66 -14.41
C PHE A 109 10.50 4.46 -13.75
N PRO A 110 9.93 5.47 -14.41
CA PRO A 110 8.96 6.37 -13.76
C PRO A 110 7.64 5.69 -13.44
N ASP A 111 7.28 4.62 -14.13
CA ASP A 111 5.95 4.03 -14.11
C ASP A 111 5.89 2.73 -13.29
N ARG A 112 4.72 2.47 -12.67
CA ARG A 112 4.49 1.26 -11.86
C ARG A 112 3.97 0.09 -12.69
N GLY A 113 3.42 0.35 -13.86
CA GLY A 113 2.85 -0.69 -14.71
C GLY A 113 1.54 -1.28 -14.15
N VAL A 114 0.81 -0.53 -13.34
CA VAL A 114 -0.53 -0.93 -12.90
C VAL A 114 -1.51 -0.75 -14.04
N TYR A 115 -2.33 -1.76 -14.29
CA TYR A 115 -3.38 -1.65 -15.31
C TYR A 115 -4.42 -0.60 -14.90
N PHE A 116 -4.87 0.21 -15.84
CA PHE A 116 -6.02 1.10 -15.71
C PHE A 116 -6.74 1.24 -17.04
N ASN A 117 -8.03 1.55 -16.99
CA ASN A 117 -8.88 1.78 -18.16
C ASN A 117 -9.74 3.03 -17.92
N GLU A 118 -9.24 4.17 -18.32
CA GLU A 118 -9.92 5.45 -18.07
C GLU A 118 -11.29 5.55 -18.72
N LYS A 119 -11.48 4.93 -19.89
CA LYS A 119 -12.73 4.99 -20.64
C LYS A 119 -13.86 4.24 -19.96
N ASP A 120 -13.60 3.00 -19.54
CA ASP A 120 -14.63 2.08 -19.04
C ASP A 120 -14.61 1.96 -17.51
N ASP A 121 -13.50 2.37 -16.85
CA ASP A 121 -13.28 2.32 -15.40
C ASP A 121 -12.51 3.58 -14.93
N PRO A 122 -13.14 4.79 -15.01
CA PRO A 122 -12.46 6.07 -14.77
C PRO A 122 -11.77 6.15 -13.41
N LEU A 123 -12.32 5.54 -12.36
CA LEU A 123 -11.72 5.53 -11.03
C LEU A 123 -10.38 4.79 -10.98
N SER A 124 -10.10 3.90 -11.94
CA SER A 124 -8.80 3.22 -12.04
C SER A 124 -7.67 4.14 -12.52
N ALA A 125 -8.00 5.28 -13.17
CA ALA A 125 -7.03 6.24 -13.71
C ALA A 125 -6.56 7.27 -12.64
N HIS A 126 -6.11 6.77 -11.50
CA HIS A 126 -5.68 7.58 -10.36
C HIS A 126 -4.15 7.73 -10.28
N LEU A 127 -3.66 8.62 -9.41
CA LEU A 127 -2.25 8.96 -9.23
C LEU A 127 -1.31 7.75 -9.04
N PHE A 128 -1.81 6.66 -8.44
CA PHE A 128 -1.00 5.45 -8.24
C PHE A 128 -0.78 4.69 -9.55
N ALA A 129 -1.78 4.66 -10.47
CA ALA A 129 -1.78 3.85 -11.68
C ALA A 129 -1.30 4.59 -12.94
N ILE A 130 -1.65 5.88 -13.09
CA ILE A 130 -1.29 6.64 -14.31
C ILE A 130 0.21 6.79 -14.51
N GLU A 131 0.61 7.01 -15.76
CA GLU A 131 1.98 6.86 -16.25
C GLU A 131 2.51 8.14 -16.93
N GLY A 132 3.82 8.19 -17.11
CA GLY A 132 4.53 9.18 -17.92
C GLY A 132 4.36 10.63 -17.45
N GLN A 133 4.22 11.55 -18.43
CA GLN A 133 4.12 12.99 -18.15
C GLN A 133 2.83 13.32 -17.39
N ARG A 134 1.73 12.62 -17.70
CA ARG A 134 0.45 12.82 -17.01
C ARG A 134 0.54 12.57 -15.51
N TRP A 135 1.30 11.54 -15.10
CA TRP A 135 1.57 11.32 -13.68
C TRP A 135 2.36 12.48 -13.06
N LYS A 136 3.40 12.98 -13.74
CA LYS A 136 4.21 14.10 -13.23
C LYS A 136 3.35 15.32 -13.00
N ASP A 137 2.50 15.66 -13.96
CA ASP A 137 1.63 16.84 -13.91
C ASP A 137 0.61 16.71 -12.78
N LEU A 138 -0.04 15.53 -12.65
CA LEU A 138 -0.99 15.29 -11.58
C LEU A 138 -0.31 15.27 -10.20
N ARG A 139 0.88 14.65 -10.11
CA ARG A 139 1.66 14.64 -8.87
C ARG A 139 2.03 16.06 -8.43
N ALA A 140 2.46 16.92 -9.33
CA ALA A 140 2.76 18.30 -9.04
C ALA A 140 1.54 19.07 -8.54
N LYS A 141 0.37 18.86 -9.17
CA LYS A 141 -0.91 19.48 -8.76
C LYS A 141 -1.34 19.07 -7.35
N ILE A 142 -1.15 17.80 -6.97
CA ILE A 142 -1.66 17.26 -5.70
C ILE A 142 -0.65 17.38 -4.56
N THR A 143 0.66 17.37 -4.80
CA THR A 143 1.68 17.42 -3.74
C THR A 143 1.48 18.55 -2.73
N PRO A 144 1.09 19.78 -3.11
CA PRO A 144 0.87 20.89 -2.17
C PRO A 144 -0.24 20.62 -1.13
N THR A 145 -1.14 19.64 -1.38
CA THR A 145 -2.19 19.27 -0.43
C THR A 145 -1.66 18.49 0.78
N PHE A 146 -0.41 18.01 0.72
CA PHE A 146 0.25 17.21 1.77
C PHE A 146 1.39 17.94 2.47
N THR A 147 1.44 19.27 2.39
CA THR A 147 2.43 20.08 3.09
C THR A 147 2.21 20.06 4.61
N SER A 148 3.27 20.40 5.37
CA SER A 148 3.19 20.46 6.85
C SER A 148 2.11 21.42 7.35
N GLY A 149 1.88 22.53 6.65
CA GLY A 149 0.79 23.47 6.98
C GLY A 149 -0.60 22.85 6.84
N ARG A 150 -0.81 22.07 5.76
CA ARG A 150 -2.07 21.34 5.54
C ARG A 150 -2.25 20.22 6.56
N MET A 151 -1.18 19.53 6.94
CA MET A 151 -1.23 18.52 8.02
C MET A 151 -1.60 19.15 9.36
N LYS A 152 -1.03 20.31 9.68
CA LYS A 152 -1.40 21.05 10.89
C LYS A 152 -2.89 21.48 10.88
N ALA A 153 -3.41 21.89 9.72
CA ALA A 153 -4.83 22.23 9.55
C ALA A 153 -5.76 21.00 9.66
N ALA A 154 -5.31 19.82 9.22
CA ALA A 154 -6.07 18.57 9.33
C ALA A 154 -6.04 17.95 10.74
N PHE A 155 -5.07 18.33 11.58
CA PHE A 155 -4.83 17.74 12.88
C PHE A 155 -6.05 17.75 13.81
N PRO A 156 -6.79 18.88 14.00
CA PRO A 156 -7.95 18.91 14.88
C PRO A 156 -9.05 17.94 14.47
N LEU A 157 -9.26 17.73 13.17
CA LEU A 157 -10.22 16.77 12.64
C LEU A 157 -9.84 15.34 13.01
N VAL A 158 -8.57 14.97 12.79
CA VAL A 158 -8.07 13.62 13.14
C VAL A 158 -8.13 13.40 14.64
N LEU A 159 -7.77 14.41 15.43
CA LEU A 159 -7.83 14.35 16.89
C LEU A 159 -9.27 14.14 17.39
N GLY A 160 -10.24 14.93 16.88
CA GLY A 160 -11.64 14.79 17.29
C GLY A 160 -12.21 13.39 17.02
N ILE A 161 -11.84 12.78 15.87
CA ILE A 161 -12.24 11.40 15.56
C ILE A 161 -11.54 10.40 16.50
N ALA A 162 -10.27 10.62 16.81
CA ALA A 162 -9.54 9.74 17.73
C ALA A 162 -10.06 9.82 19.18
N GLU A 163 -10.50 11.00 19.61
CA GLU A 163 -11.18 11.18 20.92
C GLU A 163 -12.53 10.47 20.96
N GLN A 164 -13.34 10.61 19.90
CA GLN A 164 -14.60 9.86 19.77
C GLN A 164 -14.36 8.35 19.77
N PHE A 165 -13.33 7.88 19.09
CA PHE A 165 -12.93 6.48 19.07
C PHE A 165 -12.57 5.97 20.47
N CYS A 166 -11.71 6.68 21.20
CA CYS A 166 -11.34 6.29 22.56
C CYS A 166 -12.52 6.41 23.54
N GLY A 167 -13.40 7.40 23.36
CA GLY A 167 -14.67 7.49 24.11
C GLY A 167 -15.52 6.25 23.89
N PHE A 168 -15.75 5.86 22.63
CA PHE A 168 -16.46 4.63 22.28
C PHE A 168 -15.85 3.39 22.91
N LEU A 169 -14.50 3.22 22.85
CA LEU A 169 -13.85 2.08 23.47
C LEU A 169 -14.05 2.02 24.99
N ARG A 170 -13.99 3.17 25.68
CA ARG A 170 -14.21 3.25 27.15
C ARG A 170 -15.65 2.93 27.54
N GLU A 171 -16.61 3.30 26.70
CA GLU A 171 -18.04 3.02 26.92
C GLU A 171 -18.39 1.56 26.63
N GLN A 172 -17.89 1.04 25.49
CA GLN A 172 -18.33 -0.24 24.94
C GLN A 172 -17.62 -1.44 25.56
N TYR A 173 -16.35 -1.30 25.94
CA TYR A 173 -15.54 -2.42 26.41
C TYR A 173 -15.24 -2.28 27.90
N THR A 174 -15.34 -3.41 28.62
CA THR A 174 -14.88 -3.55 30.01
C THR A 174 -13.39 -3.89 30.04
N SER A 175 -12.77 -3.81 31.23
CA SER A 175 -11.42 -4.37 31.40
C SER A 175 -11.48 -5.87 31.12
N ASP A 176 -10.50 -6.38 30.35
CA ASP A 176 -10.35 -7.77 29.91
C ASP A 176 -11.15 -8.23 28.68
N ASP A 177 -11.89 -7.35 28.02
CA ASP A 177 -12.57 -7.75 26.79
C ASP A 177 -11.56 -8.04 25.66
N VAL A 178 -11.80 -9.17 24.96
CA VAL A 178 -11.06 -9.54 23.75
C VAL A 178 -11.64 -8.80 22.56
N VAL A 179 -10.80 -8.07 21.85
CA VAL A 179 -11.21 -7.26 20.70
C VAL A 179 -10.45 -7.65 19.44
N GLU A 180 -11.10 -7.58 18.31
CA GLU A 180 -10.45 -7.69 16.99
C GLU A 180 -9.93 -6.31 16.59
N VAL A 181 -8.62 -6.07 16.85
CA VAL A 181 -8.04 -4.73 16.70
C VAL A 181 -7.92 -4.28 15.25
N ARG A 182 -7.84 -5.20 14.26
CA ARG A 182 -7.82 -4.83 12.84
C ARG A 182 -9.14 -4.17 12.45
N ASP A 183 -10.26 -4.70 12.90
CA ASP A 183 -11.59 -4.12 12.64
C ASP A 183 -11.74 -2.75 13.30
N LEU A 184 -11.27 -2.62 14.55
CA LEU A 184 -11.30 -1.34 15.25
C LEU A 184 -10.45 -0.28 14.57
N MET A 185 -9.21 -0.60 14.17
CA MET A 185 -8.35 0.33 13.47
C MET A 185 -8.91 0.68 12.09
N ALA A 186 -9.55 -0.27 11.42
CA ALA A 186 -10.21 -0.04 10.14
C ALA A 186 -11.42 0.92 10.27
N ARG A 187 -12.20 0.85 11.38
CA ARG A 187 -13.26 1.83 11.66
C ARG A 187 -12.68 3.22 11.86
N PHE A 188 -11.64 3.33 12.67
CA PHE A 188 -10.96 4.60 12.91
C PHE A 188 -10.45 5.24 11.61
N THR A 189 -9.68 4.50 10.80
CA THR A 189 -9.13 5.04 9.56
C THR A 189 -10.22 5.33 8.52
N THR A 190 -11.33 4.58 8.50
CA THR A 190 -12.50 4.87 7.66
C THR A 190 -13.09 6.24 8.00
N ASP A 191 -13.33 6.53 9.28
CA ASP A 191 -13.91 7.80 9.71
C ASP A 191 -12.95 8.97 9.46
N VAL A 192 -11.65 8.78 9.72
CA VAL A 192 -10.62 9.80 9.41
C VAL A 192 -10.60 10.13 7.92
N ILE A 193 -10.52 9.12 7.05
CA ILE A 193 -10.44 9.33 5.60
C ILE A 193 -11.79 9.81 5.05
N GLY A 194 -12.90 9.27 5.53
CA GLY A 194 -14.25 9.72 5.15
C GLY A 194 -14.46 11.20 5.44
N SER A 195 -14.03 11.65 6.60
CA SER A 195 -14.13 13.07 6.95
C SER A 195 -13.13 13.95 6.18
N TYR A 196 -11.85 13.55 6.09
CA TYR A 196 -10.81 14.37 5.44
C TYR A 196 -10.90 14.37 3.91
N ALA A 197 -11.16 13.23 3.28
CA ALA A 197 -11.18 13.11 1.82
C ALA A 197 -12.54 13.46 1.20
N PHE A 198 -13.64 13.23 1.91
CA PHE A 198 -15.00 13.40 1.38
C PHE A 198 -15.84 14.41 2.18
N GLY A 199 -15.42 14.74 3.39
CA GLY A 199 -16.17 15.62 4.29
C GLY A 199 -17.43 14.98 4.85
N LEU A 200 -17.42 13.66 5.00
CA LEU A 200 -18.53 12.85 5.50
C LEU A 200 -18.33 12.48 6.97
N GLU A 201 -19.38 12.51 7.74
CA GLU A 201 -19.41 11.97 9.10
C GLU A 201 -20.00 10.57 9.05
N LEU A 202 -19.13 9.54 9.11
CA LEU A 202 -19.52 8.15 8.85
C LEU A 202 -19.94 7.39 10.10
N ASN A 203 -19.38 7.77 11.27
CA ASN A 203 -19.65 7.14 12.57
C ASN A 203 -19.52 5.60 12.56
N SER A 204 -18.45 5.10 11.92
CA SER A 204 -18.17 3.67 11.75
C SER A 204 -17.97 2.91 13.08
N PHE A 205 -17.78 3.63 14.18
CA PHE A 205 -17.69 3.03 15.52
C PHE A 205 -19.04 2.48 15.96
N ARG A 206 -20.13 3.25 15.79
CA ARG A 206 -21.49 2.88 16.20
C ARG A 206 -22.25 2.13 15.10
N ASP A 207 -21.95 2.41 13.83
CA ASP A 207 -22.46 1.69 12.66
C ASP A 207 -21.33 0.99 11.88
N PRO A 208 -20.88 -0.21 12.33
CA PRO A 208 -19.82 -0.95 11.65
C PRO A 208 -20.19 -1.44 10.26
N GLN A 209 -21.47 -1.43 9.92
CA GLN A 209 -21.99 -1.91 8.64
C GLN A 209 -22.41 -0.77 7.71
N ASN A 210 -22.06 0.50 8.03
CA ASN A 210 -22.37 1.61 7.16
C ASN A 210 -21.92 1.34 5.72
N GLU A 211 -22.68 1.88 4.77
CA GLU A 211 -22.51 1.55 3.36
C GLU A 211 -21.11 1.92 2.84
N PHE A 212 -20.57 3.05 3.28
CA PHE A 212 -19.26 3.53 2.86
C PHE A 212 -18.15 2.51 3.23
N ARG A 213 -18.19 1.99 4.45
CA ARG A 213 -17.25 0.98 4.91
C ARG A 213 -17.46 -0.36 4.21
N ARG A 214 -18.70 -0.80 4.04
CA ARG A 214 -19.06 -2.05 3.37
C ARG A 214 -18.57 -2.08 1.93
N ILE A 215 -18.80 -1.01 1.19
CA ILE A 215 -18.38 -0.86 -0.21
C ILE A 215 -16.85 -0.71 -0.30
N GLY A 216 -16.24 0.06 0.60
CA GLY A 216 -14.78 0.20 0.67
C GLY A 216 -14.07 -1.12 0.90
N ARG A 217 -14.53 -1.94 1.85
CA ARG A 217 -13.99 -3.30 2.11
C ARG A 217 -14.13 -4.23 0.92
N LYS A 218 -15.26 -4.18 0.20
CA LYS A 218 -15.49 -5.03 -0.97
C LYS A 218 -14.38 -4.90 -2.01
N HIS A 219 -13.80 -3.71 -2.16
CA HIS A 219 -12.70 -3.47 -3.09
C HIS A 219 -11.45 -4.34 -2.77
N PHE A 220 -11.16 -4.56 -1.48
CA PHE A 220 -10.00 -5.34 -1.03
C PHE A 220 -10.31 -6.82 -0.86
N ASP A 221 -11.49 -7.15 -0.32
CA ASP A 221 -11.81 -8.51 0.11
C ASP A 221 -12.27 -9.40 -1.05
N THR A 222 -12.83 -8.81 -2.13
CA THR A 222 -13.45 -9.58 -3.21
C THR A 222 -12.80 -9.26 -4.56
N PRO A 223 -11.98 -10.16 -5.12
CA PRO A 223 -11.43 -9.97 -6.46
C PRO A 223 -12.55 -9.96 -7.53
N ARG A 224 -12.65 -8.89 -8.33
CA ARG A 224 -13.58 -8.83 -9.46
C ARG A 224 -13.26 -9.83 -10.55
N ASN A 225 -11.96 -10.01 -10.83
CA ASN A 225 -11.52 -10.61 -12.08
C ASN A 225 -11.06 -12.05 -11.91
N HIS A 226 -11.60 -12.93 -12.78
CA HIS A 226 -11.11 -14.29 -12.93
C HIS A 226 -9.62 -14.29 -13.37
N PRO A 227 -8.79 -15.27 -12.98
CA PRO A 227 -7.36 -15.34 -13.32
C PRO A 227 -7.03 -15.11 -14.80
N LEU A 228 -7.88 -15.59 -15.72
CA LEU A 228 -7.71 -15.36 -17.17
C LEU A 228 -7.80 -13.86 -17.54
N LYS A 229 -8.75 -13.13 -16.97
CA LYS A 229 -8.86 -11.67 -17.19
C LYS A 229 -7.65 -10.94 -16.63
N VAL A 230 -7.18 -11.34 -15.45
CA VAL A 230 -5.96 -10.79 -14.83
C VAL A 230 -4.74 -11.06 -15.70
N PHE A 231 -4.63 -12.25 -16.30
CA PHE A 231 -3.59 -12.58 -17.26
C PHE A 231 -3.62 -11.64 -18.48
N ILE A 232 -4.80 -11.43 -19.08
CA ILE A 232 -4.95 -10.53 -20.23
C ILE A 232 -4.58 -9.10 -19.85
N MET A 233 -5.04 -8.60 -18.71
CA MET A 233 -4.72 -7.26 -18.21
C MET A 233 -3.22 -7.05 -17.98
N LYS A 234 -2.52 -8.07 -17.47
CA LYS A 234 -1.08 -7.99 -17.18
C LYS A 234 -0.19 -8.20 -18.40
N THR A 235 -0.64 -9.03 -19.35
CA THR A 235 0.18 -9.44 -20.49
C THR A 235 -0.16 -8.67 -21.76
N PHE A 236 -1.44 -8.31 -21.96
CA PHE A 236 -1.98 -7.70 -23.19
C PHE A 236 -2.81 -6.46 -22.86
N ARG A 237 -2.19 -5.46 -22.23
CA ARG A 237 -2.88 -4.22 -21.76
C ARG A 237 -3.72 -3.55 -22.85
N GLY A 238 -3.18 -3.43 -24.08
CA GLY A 238 -3.90 -2.85 -25.21
C GLY A 238 -5.17 -3.63 -25.59
N LEU A 239 -5.12 -4.97 -25.56
CA LEU A 239 -6.27 -5.83 -25.78
C LEU A 239 -7.27 -5.71 -24.62
N ALA A 240 -6.78 -5.69 -23.37
CA ALA A 240 -7.63 -5.52 -22.20
C ALA A 240 -8.43 -4.20 -22.26
N ASN A 241 -7.79 -3.11 -22.67
CA ASN A 241 -8.45 -1.82 -22.85
C ASN A 241 -9.48 -1.86 -24.00
N ARG A 242 -9.17 -2.51 -25.14
CA ARG A 242 -10.13 -2.68 -26.24
C ARG A 242 -11.35 -3.52 -25.86
N LEU A 243 -11.15 -4.51 -24.99
CA LEU A 243 -12.22 -5.36 -24.46
C LEU A 243 -13.00 -4.71 -23.30
N GLY A 244 -12.68 -3.48 -22.92
CA GLY A 244 -13.34 -2.78 -21.82
C GLY A 244 -13.18 -3.45 -20.46
N LEU A 245 -12.06 -4.15 -20.21
CA LEU A 245 -11.86 -4.83 -18.93
C LEU A 245 -11.69 -3.81 -17.80
N LYS A 246 -12.44 -4.01 -16.72
CA LYS A 246 -12.46 -3.13 -15.55
C LYS A 246 -11.79 -3.78 -14.34
N LEU A 247 -11.13 -2.99 -13.51
CA LEU A 247 -10.55 -3.41 -12.22
C LEU A 247 -11.58 -3.40 -11.10
N LEU A 248 -12.39 -2.33 -11.05
CA LEU A 248 -13.35 -2.10 -9.98
C LEU A 248 -14.67 -2.80 -10.25
N HIS A 249 -15.33 -3.25 -9.18
CA HIS A 249 -16.72 -3.69 -9.26
C HIS A 249 -17.61 -2.53 -9.67
N ASP A 250 -18.63 -2.76 -10.48
CA ASP A 250 -19.50 -1.69 -11.01
C ASP A 250 -20.25 -0.96 -9.90
N ASP A 251 -20.70 -1.68 -8.87
CA ASP A 251 -21.35 -1.09 -7.69
C ASP A 251 -20.39 -0.24 -6.85
N VAL A 252 -19.13 -0.66 -6.69
CA VAL A 252 -18.09 0.13 -6.01
C VAL A 252 -17.83 1.42 -6.78
N ALA A 253 -17.64 1.32 -8.09
CA ALA A 253 -17.39 2.48 -8.94
C ALA A 253 -18.57 3.45 -8.92
N ALA A 254 -19.82 2.96 -9.09
CA ALA A 254 -21.02 3.77 -9.07
C ALA A 254 -21.20 4.48 -7.73
N PHE A 255 -21.00 3.79 -6.62
CA PHE A 255 -21.10 4.36 -5.28
C PHE A 255 -20.14 5.53 -5.07
N PHE A 256 -18.82 5.33 -5.29
CA PHE A 256 -17.86 6.41 -5.09
C PHE A 256 -18.05 7.58 -6.06
N GLN A 257 -18.42 7.33 -7.30
CA GLN A 257 -18.76 8.39 -8.26
C GLN A 257 -19.99 9.20 -7.80
N SER A 258 -21.03 8.54 -7.29
CA SER A 258 -22.23 9.22 -6.75
C SER A 258 -21.89 10.08 -5.56
N VAL A 259 -21.25 9.51 -4.54
CA VAL A 259 -20.86 10.22 -3.32
C VAL A 259 -20.03 11.48 -3.64
N ILE A 260 -19.03 11.34 -4.52
CA ILE A 260 -18.16 12.47 -4.86
C ILE A 260 -18.91 13.53 -5.66
N ARG A 261 -19.74 13.14 -6.63
CA ARG A 261 -20.55 14.07 -7.43
C ARG A 261 -21.53 14.84 -6.56
N GLU A 262 -22.24 14.15 -5.70
CA GLU A 262 -23.21 14.75 -4.77
C GLU A 262 -22.53 15.71 -3.79
N THR A 263 -21.38 15.32 -3.24
CA THR A 263 -20.62 16.18 -2.33
C THR A 263 -20.10 17.44 -3.03
N ILE A 264 -19.57 17.30 -4.27
CA ILE A 264 -19.13 18.47 -5.06
C ILE A 264 -20.32 19.39 -5.34
N HIS A 265 -21.43 18.83 -5.81
CA HIS A 265 -22.64 19.61 -6.14
C HIS A 265 -23.19 20.36 -4.90
N HIS A 266 -23.27 19.68 -3.76
CA HIS A 266 -23.69 20.28 -2.50
C HIS A 266 -22.77 21.44 -2.08
N ARG A 267 -21.44 21.24 -2.14
CA ARG A 267 -20.47 22.27 -1.73
C ARG A 267 -20.48 23.47 -2.67
N GLU A 268 -20.53 23.26 -3.96
CA GLU A 268 -20.58 24.34 -4.95
C GLU A 268 -21.91 25.11 -4.87
N GLY A 269 -23.03 24.40 -4.71
CA GLY A 269 -24.36 25.01 -4.62
C GLY A 269 -24.59 25.84 -3.34
N HIS A 270 -23.99 25.45 -2.22
CA HIS A 270 -24.18 26.12 -0.92
C HIS A 270 -22.97 26.95 -0.46
N GLY A 271 -21.93 27.03 -1.26
CA GLY A 271 -20.69 27.75 -0.91
C GLY A 271 -19.94 27.17 0.28
N VAL A 272 -20.12 25.86 0.58
CA VAL A 272 -19.50 25.21 1.74
C VAL A 272 -18.01 25.02 1.51
N ARG A 273 -17.19 25.48 2.46
CA ARG A 273 -15.74 25.30 2.46
C ARG A 273 -15.28 24.63 3.75
N ARG A 274 -14.50 23.53 3.61
CA ARG A 274 -14.00 22.73 4.74
C ARG A 274 -12.48 22.72 4.87
N ASN A 275 -11.73 23.24 3.90
CA ASN A 275 -10.26 23.17 3.83
C ASN A 275 -9.71 21.75 3.88
N ASP A 276 -10.50 20.75 3.46
CA ASP A 276 -10.13 19.36 3.34
C ASP A 276 -9.58 19.02 1.94
N PHE A 277 -9.24 17.74 1.72
CA PHE A 277 -8.66 17.28 0.46
C PHE A 277 -9.60 17.51 -0.74
N LEU A 278 -10.90 17.21 -0.58
CA LEU A 278 -11.87 17.39 -1.66
C LEU A 278 -12.04 18.88 -2.03
N ASP A 279 -12.01 19.78 -1.04
CA ASP A 279 -12.09 21.21 -1.29
C ASP A 279 -10.93 21.72 -2.16
N LEU A 280 -9.73 21.19 -1.93
CA LEU A 280 -8.55 21.46 -2.75
C LEU A 280 -8.71 20.94 -4.19
N LEU A 281 -9.29 19.74 -4.37
CA LEU A 281 -9.59 19.21 -5.71
C LEU A 281 -10.67 20.01 -6.44
N ILE A 282 -11.73 20.44 -5.73
CA ILE A 282 -12.78 21.32 -6.29
C ILE A 282 -12.17 22.65 -6.74
N ARG A 283 -11.26 23.21 -5.96
CA ARG A 283 -10.56 24.45 -6.34
C ARG A 283 -9.74 24.25 -7.60
N LEU A 284 -8.97 23.16 -7.70
CA LEU A 284 -8.23 22.84 -8.93
C LEU A 284 -9.16 22.67 -10.14
N LYS A 285 -10.34 22.10 -9.96
CA LYS A 285 -11.38 22.02 -10.99
C LYS A 285 -11.78 23.42 -11.49
N ASN A 286 -12.06 24.32 -10.56
CA ASN A 286 -12.68 25.61 -10.88
C ASN A 286 -11.68 26.66 -11.36
N THR A 287 -10.52 26.75 -10.71
CA THR A 287 -9.52 27.79 -10.97
C THR A 287 -8.26 27.31 -11.70
N GLY A 288 -7.96 26.01 -11.61
CA GLY A 288 -6.68 25.46 -12.09
C GLY A 288 -5.48 25.86 -11.23
N SER A 289 -5.67 26.47 -10.06
CA SER A 289 -4.61 26.94 -9.16
C SER A 289 -4.93 26.56 -7.71
N LEU A 290 -3.89 26.53 -6.87
CA LEU A 290 -4.00 26.34 -5.43
C LEU A 290 -4.00 27.69 -4.69
N GLU A 291 -4.52 27.71 -3.46
CA GLU A 291 -4.57 28.89 -2.64
C GLU A 291 -3.17 29.46 -2.33
N GLY A 292 -2.99 30.75 -2.53
CA GLY A 292 -1.72 31.43 -2.32
C GLY A 292 -0.70 31.23 -3.44
N SER A 293 -1.07 30.54 -4.53
CA SER A 293 -0.23 30.39 -5.72
C SER A 293 -0.85 31.15 -6.89
N HIS A 294 -0.07 31.99 -7.56
CA HIS A 294 -0.40 32.60 -8.85
C HIS A 294 -0.13 31.63 -10.03
N GLU A 295 0.45 30.47 -9.76
CA GLU A 295 0.81 29.50 -10.78
C GLU A 295 -0.43 28.68 -11.19
N ILE A 296 -0.74 28.71 -12.48
CA ILE A 296 -1.80 27.88 -13.08
C ILE A 296 -1.21 26.50 -13.35
N VAL A 297 -1.55 25.53 -12.48
CA VAL A 297 -1.12 24.13 -12.63
C VAL A 297 -2.08 23.29 -13.50
N GLY A 298 -3.16 23.90 -13.97
CA GLY A 298 -4.17 23.29 -14.85
C GLY A 298 -5.34 22.65 -14.11
N ARG A 299 -6.50 22.63 -14.75
CA ARG A 299 -7.77 22.13 -14.19
C ARG A 299 -7.80 20.60 -14.11
N LEU A 300 -8.67 20.10 -13.23
CA LEU A 300 -9.04 18.69 -13.13
C LEU A 300 -10.48 18.50 -13.62
N SER A 301 -10.74 17.39 -14.31
CA SER A 301 -12.10 16.96 -14.65
C SER A 301 -12.82 16.36 -13.43
N GLY A 302 -14.14 16.19 -13.51
CA GLY A 302 -14.92 15.52 -12.46
C GLY A 302 -14.48 14.08 -12.23
N ASP A 303 -14.19 13.35 -13.30
CA ASP A 303 -13.73 11.96 -13.21
C ASP A 303 -12.30 11.86 -12.63
N GLU A 304 -11.40 12.81 -12.97
CA GLU A 304 -10.09 12.88 -12.34
C GLU A 304 -10.20 13.16 -10.84
N ILE A 305 -11.08 14.05 -10.41
CA ILE A 305 -11.34 14.28 -8.97
C ILE A 305 -11.84 13.01 -8.32
N ALA A 306 -12.82 12.33 -8.93
CA ALA A 306 -13.37 11.10 -8.41
C ALA A 306 -12.30 10.01 -8.27
N ALA A 307 -11.44 9.85 -9.28
CA ALA A 307 -10.33 8.92 -9.23
C ALA A 307 -9.32 9.24 -8.10
N GLN A 308 -9.00 10.54 -7.88
CA GLN A 308 -8.08 10.93 -6.81
C GLN A 308 -8.71 10.77 -5.42
N ALA A 309 -9.98 11.13 -5.24
CA ALA A 309 -10.66 10.92 -3.96
C ALA A 309 -10.79 9.42 -3.64
N PHE A 310 -11.11 8.59 -4.64
CA PHE A 310 -11.18 7.14 -4.49
C PHE A 310 -9.83 6.52 -4.08
N ILE A 311 -8.72 6.85 -4.79
CA ILE A 311 -7.41 6.30 -4.41
C ILE A 311 -6.95 6.81 -3.05
N PHE A 312 -7.30 8.03 -2.68
CA PHE A 312 -6.96 8.57 -1.38
C PHE A 312 -7.66 7.82 -0.25
N PHE A 313 -8.94 7.48 -0.45
CA PHE A 313 -9.68 6.61 0.45
C PHE A 313 -9.03 5.24 0.56
N THR A 314 -8.89 4.53 -0.56
CA THR A 314 -8.41 3.13 -0.55
C THR A 314 -6.99 3.01 0.00
N ALA A 315 -6.10 3.94 -0.35
CA ALA A 315 -4.73 3.95 0.14
C ALA A 315 -4.64 4.32 1.63
N GLY A 316 -5.43 5.30 2.10
CA GLY A 316 -5.38 5.80 3.48
C GLY A 316 -6.10 4.90 4.48
N PHE A 317 -7.11 4.17 4.04
CA PHE A 317 -7.89 3.25 4.86
C PHE A 317 -7.08 2.00 5.26
N GLU A 318 -6.74 1.14 4.30
CA GLU A 318 -6.18 -0.19 4.58
C GLU A 318 -4.73 -0.13 5.07
N THR A 319 -3.88 0.73 4.49
CA THR A 319 -2.47 0.78 4.87
C THR A 319 -2.24 1.32 6.27
N SER A 320 -3.01 2.34 6.67
CA SER A 320 -2.88 2.93 8.01
C SER A 320 -3.50 2.07 9.08
N SER A 321 -4.65 1.44 8.83
CA SER A 321 -5.23 0.47 9.77
C SER A 321 -4.31 -0.71 10.00
N SER A 322 -3.66 -1.24 8.94
CA SER A 322 -2.68 -2.31 9.05
C SER A 322 -1.47 -1.90 9.88
N ALA A 323 -0.90 -0.71 9.64
CA ALA A 323 0.22 -0.19 10.43
C ALA A 323 -0.12 -0.12 11.93
N MET A 324 -1.29 0.44 12.27
CA MET A 324 -1.75 0.53 13.66
C MET A 324 -2.03 -0.84 14.27
N THR A 325 -2.67 -1.73 13.53
CA THR A 325 -2.97 -3.11 13.95
C THR A 325 -1.72 -3.87 14.32
N TYR A 326 -0.71 -3.86 13.44
CA TYR A 326 0.55 -4.54 13.71
C TYR A 326 1.38 -3.87 14.80
N THR A 327 1.28 -2.54 14.95
CA THR A 327 1.93 -1.85 16.08
C THR A 327 1.31 -2.31 17.41
N LEU A 328 -0.01 -2.39 17.51
CA LEU A 328 -0.68 -2.91 18.70
C LEU A 328 -0.34 -4.38 18.96
N TYR A 329 -0.27 -5.21 17.92
CA TYR A 329 0.14 -6.61 18.03
C TYR A 329 1.56 -6.74 18.59
N GLU A 330 2.53 -6.04 18.04
CA GLU A 330 3.91 -6.08 18.53
C GLU A 330 4.04 -5.51 19.94
N LEU A 331 3.35 -4.42 20.26
CA LEU A 331 3.33 -3.85 21.60
C LEU A 331 2.64 -4.78 22.62
N ALA A 332 1.63 -5.55 22.20
CA ALA A 332 1.02 -6.55 23.07
C ALA A 332 1.97 -7.69 23.40
N LEU A 333 2.82 -8.11 22.46
CA LEU A 333 3.84 -9.13 22.68
C LEU A 333 5.09 -8.60 23.39
N ASN A 334 5.37 -7.30 23.31
CA ASN A 334 6.56 -6.64 23.84
C ASN A 334 6.16 -5.58 24.87
N GLN A 335 5.79 -6.03 26.08
CA GLN A 335 5.22 -5.17 27.13
C GLN A 335 6.18 -4.04 27.57
N GLU A 336 7.48 -4.26 27.53
CA GLU A 336 8.47 -3.21 27.85
C GLU A 336 8.47 -2.10 26.78
N ALA A 337 8.36 -2.46 25.48
CA ALA A 337 8.23 -1.48 24.42
C ALA A 337 6.91 -0.71 24.54
N GLN A 338 5.82 -1.39 24.93
CA GLN A 338 4.53 -0.75 25.18
C GLN A 338 4.62 0.25 26.34
N ARG A 339 5.25 -0.13 27.46
CA ARG A 339 5.45 0.75 28.61
C ARG A 339 6.21 2.01 28.22
N LYS A 340 7.35 1.86 27.53
CA LYS A 340 8.15 3.00 27.02
C LYS A 340 7.37 3.87 26.05
N ALA A 341 6.58 3.28 25.16
CA ALA A 341 5.75 4.04 24.23
C ALA A 341 4.69 4.86 24.97
N ARG A 342 4.02 4.27 25.97
CA ARG A 342 3.06 4.98 26.83
C ARG A 342 3.72 6.11 27.61
N GLU A 343 4.85 5.87 28.26
CA GLU A 343 5.60 6.89 28.99
C GLU A 343 5.99 8.06 28.09
N CYS A 344 6.53 7.75 26.89
CA CYS A 344 6.85 8.77 25.90
C CYS A 344 5.62 9.63 25.51
N VAL A 345 4.44 9.03 25.38
CA VAL A 345 3.20 9.75 25.13
C VAL A 345 2.83 10.64 26.30
N LEU A 346 2.84 10.10 27.54
CA LEU A 346 2.47 10.87 28.73
C LEU A 346 3.44 12.04 28.99
N ASP A 347 4.74 11.83 28.80
CA ASP A 347 5.76 12.87 28.91
C ASP A 347 5.59 13.97 27.86
N ALA A 348 5.27 13.59 26.62
CA ALA A 348 4.98 14.55 25.57
C ALA A 348 3.73 15.39 25.88
N LEU A 349 2.71 14.79 26.48
CA LEU A 349 1.51 15.49 26.91
C LEU A 349 1.77 16.40 28.11
N ALA A 350 2.53 15.92 29.10
CA ALA A 350 2.86 16.71 30.29
C ALA A 350 3.60 18.02 29.95
N LYS A 351 4.47 17.99 28.92
CA LYS A 351 5.17 19.18 28.41
C LYS A 351 4.25 20.16 27.66
N HIS A 352 3.01 19.82 27.45
CA HIS A 352 2.01 20.61 26.70
C HIS A 352 0.68 20.67 27.47
N ASP A 353 0.72 20.86 28.79
CA ASP A 353 -0.44 21.02 29.68
C ASP A 353 -1.47 19.86 29.58
N GLY A 354 -1.00 18.65 29.28
CA GLY A 354 -1.85 17.47 29.10
C GLY A 354 -2.64 17.41 27.78
N VAL A 355 -2.45 18.39 26.90
CA VAL A 355 -3.21 18.55 25.66
C VAL A 355 -2.55 17.82 24.49
N VAL A 356 -3.35 17.04 23.76
CA VAL A 356 -2.93 16.48 22.47
C VAL A 356 -2.99 17.56 21.40
N SER A 357 -1.84 18.03 20.96
CA SER A 357 -1.70 19.06 19.93
C SER A 357 -0.79 18.57 18.79
N TYR A 358 -0.79 19.30 17.67
CA TYR A 358 0.16 18.99 16.59
C TYR A 358 1.61 19.05 17.06
N GLU A 359 1.93 19.98 17.97
CA GLU A 359 3.28 20.13 18.51
C GLU A 359 3.61 19.02 19.52
N SER A 360 2.69 18.69 20.47
CA SER A 360 2.93 17.58 21.41
C SER A 360 3.09 16.25 20.69
N SER A 361 2.35 16.03 19.60
CA SER A 361 2.45 14.80 18.81
C SER A 361 3.81 14.59 18.16
N LYS A 362 4.55 15.65 17.83
CA LYS A 362 5.92 15.56 17.31
C LYS A 362 6.96 15.13 18.34
N ASN A 363 6.65 15.23 19.61
CA ASN A 363 7.53 14.85 20.71
C ASN A 363 7.37 13.36 21.12
N MET A 364 6.48 12.61 20.47
CA MET A 364 6.24 11.19 20.74
C MET A 364 7.24 10.31 19.98
N LEU A 365 8.54 10.55 20.18
CA LEU A 365 9.61 9.97 19.37
C LEU A 365 9.69 8.43 19.48
N TYR A 366 9.54 7.88 20.70
CA TYR A 366 9.60 6.43 20.86
C TYR A 366 8.38 5.72 20.25
N LEU A 367 7.21 6.36 20.28
CA LEU A 367 6.04 5.83 19.57
C LEU A 367 6.27 5.81 18.05
N ASP A 368 6.94 6.83 17.49
CA ASP A 368 7.33 6.84 16.09
C ASP A 368 8.31 5.69 15.77
N GLN A 369 9.29 5.43 16.65
CA GLN A 369 10.20 4.30 16.51
C GLN A 369 9.45 2.97 16.50
N CYS A 370 8.44 2.79 17.37
CA CYS A 370 7.57 1.62 17.36
C CYS A 370 6.83 1.47 16.02
N ILE A 371 6.26 2.56 15.49
CA ILE A 371 5.57 2.54 14.19
C ILE A 371 6.56 2.21 13.05
N TYR A 372 7.76 2.78 13.05
CA TYR A 372 8.76 2.50 12.02
C TYR A 372 9.24 1.04 12.06
N GLU A 373 9.50 0.49 13.25
CA GLU A 373 9.88 -0.92 13.38
C GLU A 373 8.73 -1.85 12.96
N THR A 374 7.50 -1.49 13.27
CA THR A 374 6.33 -2.21 12.76
C THR A 374 6.28 -2.20 11.23
N LEU A 375 6.47 -1.04 10.61
CA LEU A 375 6.47 -0.90 9.15
C LEU A 375 7.66 -1.61 8.49
N ARG A 376 8.77 -1.83 9.20
CA ARG A 376 9.85 -2.70 8.75
C ARG A 376 9.38 -4.16 8.70
N LYS A 377 8.84 -4.67 9.81
CA LYS A 377 8.39 -6.07 9.90
C LYS A 377 7.17 -6.37 9.01
N TYR A 378 6.27 -5.39 8.88
CA TYR A 378 4.98 -5.53 8.20
C TYR A 378 4.73 -4.40 7.20
N PRO A 379 5.58 -4.24 6.16
CA PRO A 379 5.36 -3.19 5.17
C PRO A 379 4.05 -3.46 4.42
N PRO A 380 3.09 -2.50 4.41
CA PRO A 380 1.80 -2.71 3.75
C PRO A 380 1.96 -3.07 2.27
N VAL A 381 2.88 -2.43 1.56
CA VAL A 381 3.25 -2.77 0.19
C VAL A 381 4.57 -3.54 0.22
N ALA A 382 4.48 -4.86 0.16
CA ALA A 382 5.62 -5.76 0.33
C ALA A 382 6.61 -5.74 -0.86
N ILE A 383 6.15 -5.34 -2.04
CA ILE A 383 6.94 -5.31 -3.28
C ILE A 383 6.68 -3.99 -4.00
N LEU A 384 7.74 -3.23 -4.28
CA LEU A 384 7.65 -2.05 -5.13
C LEU A 384 7.86 -2.47 -6.59
N GLU A 385 6.96 -2.03 -7.46
CA GLU A 385 7.02 -2.35 -8.89
C GLU A 385 7.41 -1.12 -9.71
N ARG A 386 8.20 -1.35 -10.77
CA ARG A 386 8.53 -0.37 -11.82
C ARG A 386 8.44 -1.03 -13.20
N ILE A 387 8.21 -0.19 -14.21
CA ILE A 387 8.29 -0.58 -15.62
C ILE A 387 9.43 0.18 -16.27
N VAL A 388 10.22 -0.50 -17.06
CA VAL A 388 11.22 0.10 -17.93
C VAL A 388 10.49 0.87 -19.04
N THR A 389 10.75 2.17 -19.16
CA THR A 389 10.14 3.01 -20.21
C THR A 389 11.11 3.34 -21.34
N LYS A 390 12.42 3.27 -21.05
CA LYS A 390 13.51 3.47 -22.01
C LYS A 390 14.54 2.38 -21.83
N PRO A 391 15.23 1.91 -22.89
CA PRO A 391 16.28 0.91 -22.74
C PRO A 391 17.29 1.32 -21.67
N TYR A 392 17.64 0.39 -20.81
CA TYR A 392 18.56 0.62 -19.70
C TYR A 392 19.56 -0.53 -19.58
N ARG A 393 20.85 -0.22 -19.76
CA ARG A 393 21.90 -1.19 -19.50
C ARG A 393 22.24 -1.18 -18.01
N ILE A 394 22.09 -2.31 -17.34
CA ILE A 394 22.47 -2.45 -15.93
C ILE A 394 24.00 -2.29 -15.84
N PRO A 395 24.50 -1.35 -15.02
CA PRO A 395 25.94 -1.14 -14.84
C PRO A 395 26.67 -2.42 -14.48
N ASP A 396 27.91 -2.54 -14.95
CA ASP A 396 28.81 -3.66 -14.69
C ASP A 396 28.27 -5.04 -15.17
N THR A 397 27.27 -5.03 -16.07
CA THR A 397 26.70 -6.23 -16.69
C THR A 397 26.53 -6.09 -18.20
N SER A 398 26.28 -7.22 -18.90
CA SER A 398 25.87 -7.23 -20.30
C SER A 398 24.38 -7.04 -20.49
N VAL A 399 23.59 -7.00 -19.40
CA VAL A 399 22.12 -7.02 -19.45
C VAL A 399 21.58 -5.66 -19.85
N THR A 400 20.75 -5.65 -20.89
CA THR A 400 19.95 -4.49 -21.27
C THR A 400 18.47 -4.78 -21.01
N LEU A 401 17.87 -3.96 -20.15
CA LEU A 401 16.43 -4.00 -19.90
C LEU A 401 15.72 -3.27 -21.02
N HIS A 402 14.67 -3.87 -21.54
CA HIS A 402 13.88 -3.30 -22.63
C HIS A 402 12.58 -2.66 -22.10
N PRO A 403 12.00 -1.70 -22.82
CA PRO A 403 10.70 -1.13 -22.49
C PRO A 403 9.66 -2.23 -22.22
N GLU A 404 8.72 -1.94 -21.35
CA GLU A 404 7.67 -2.83 -20.86
C GLU A 404 8.14 -3.95 -19.90
N MET A 405 9.45 -4.13 -19.69
CA MET A 405 9.92 -5.07 -18.67
C MET A 405 9.59 -4.57 -17.27
N LYS A 406 9.09 -5.50 -16.44
CA LYS A 406 8.78 -5.23 -15.03
C LYS A 406 9.99 -5.45 -14.14
N ILE A 407 10.16 -4.56 -13.18
CA ILE A 407 11.15 -4.66 -12.11
C ILE A 407 10.41 -4.75 -10.77
N MET A 408 10.85 -5.66 -9.92
CA MET A 408 10.35 -5.88 -8.57
C MET A 408 11.45 -5.58 -7.56
N ILE A 409 11.17 -4.69 -6.62
CA ILE A 409 12.04 -4.41 -5.48
C ILE A 409 11.33 -4.96 -4.24
N PRO A 410 11.83 -6.06 -3.66
CA PRO A 410 11.12 -6.79 -2.61
C PRO A 410 11.35 -6.14 -1.24
N ALA A 411 10.63 -5.05 -0.95
CA ALA A 411 10.75 -4.29 0.28
C ALA A 411 10.64 -5.18 1.53
N TYR A 412 9.70 -6.14 1.55
CA TYR A 412 9.57 -7.09 2.64
C TYR A 412 10.85 -7.91 2.85
N ALA A 413 11.43 -8.46 1.78
CA ALA A 413 12.67 -9.25 1.86
C ALA A 413 13.86 -8.41 2.34
N ILE A 414 14.02 -7.20 1.80
CA ILE A 414 15.05 -6.24 2.24
C ILE A 414 14.91 -5.93 3.73
N HIS A 415 13.70 -5.74 4.21
CA HIS A 415 13.42 -5.44 5.61
C HIS A 415 13.67 -6.65 6.55
N HIS A 416 13.71 -7.86 6.02
CA HIS A 416 13.97 -9.10 6.76
C HIS A 416 15.35 -9.68 6.49
N ASP A 417 16.19 -8.95 5.78
CA ASP A 417 17.55 -9.35 5.48
C ASP A 417 18.46 -9.21 6.73
N PRO A 418 19.08 -10.31 7.24
CA PRO A 418 19.89 -10.26 8.43
C PRO A 418 21.18 -9.44 8.29
N ASP A 419 21.69 -9.25 7.06
CA ASP A 419 22.86 -8.39 6.80
C ASP A 419 22.52 -6.89 6.93
N ILE A 420 21.25 -6.54 6.74
CA ILE A 420 20.75 -5.17 6.84
C ILE A 420 20.16 -4.92 8.23
N TYR A 421 19.42 -5.89 8.75
CA TYR A 421 18.76 -5.87 10.05
C TYR A 421 19.10 -7.13 10.84
N PRO A 422 20.16 -7.12 11.65
CA PRO A 422 20.51 -8.28 12.50
C PRO A 422 19.31 -8.71 13.33
N GLU A 423 19.07 -10.02 13.44
CA GLU A 423 17.90 -10.62 14.09
C GLU A 423 16.57 -10.00 13.60
N PRO A 424 16.25 -10.11 12.30
CA PRO A 424 15.15 -9.37 11.69
C PRO A 424 13.76 -9.76 12.23
N ALA A 425 13.63 -10.92 12.87
CA ALA A 425 12.41 -11.37 13.53
C ALA A 425 12.12 -10.62 14.85
N THR A 426 13.18 -10.15 15.54
CA THR A 426 13.08 -9.41 16.80
C THR A 426 12.50 -8.02 16.57
N TYR A 427 11.51 -7.65 17.41
CA TYR A 427 10.93 -6.30 17.41
C TYR A 427 11.78 -5.38 18.26
N ASP A 428 12.51 -4.47 17.63
CA ASP A 428 13.46 -3.55 18.27
C ASP A 428 13.26 -2.11 17.76
N PRO A 429 12.42 -1.31 18.43
CA PRO A 429 12.20 0.09 18.07
C PRO A 429 13.48 0.95 18.07
N ASP A 430 14.49 0.58 18.85
CA ASP A 430 15.76 1.33 18.94
C ASP A 430 16.58 1.28 17.64
N ARG A 431 16.22 0.42 16.68
CA ARG A 431 16.74 0.46 15.31
C ARG A 431 16.41 1.78 14.60
N PHE A 432 15.40 2.50 15.08
CA PHE A 432 14.86 3.72 14.47
C PHE A 432 15.11 4.99 15.28
N THR A 433 16.17 5.00 16.11
CA THR A 433 16.64 6.26 16.69
C THR A 433 17.09 7.21 15.57
N PRO A 434 16.97 8.55 15.77
CA PRO A 434 17.37 9.54 14.77
C PRO A 434 18.80 9.32 14.24
N GLU A 435 19.74 8.95 15.11
CA GLU A 435 21.14 8.72 14.76
C GLU A 435 21.30 7.49 13.84
N ARG A 436 20.59 6.41 14.13
CA ARG A 436 20.61 5.20 13.30
C ARG A 436 19.91 5.42 11.96
N MET A 437 18.80 6.15 11.97
CA MET A 437 18.09 6.50 10.73
C MET A 437 18.94 7.36 9.80
N ALA A 438 19.66 8.35 10.34
CA ALA A 438 20.51 9.25 9.55
C ALA A 438 21.67 8.54 8.83
N ARG A 439 22.10 7.38 9.33
CA ARG A 439 23.20 6.57 8.74
C ARG A 439 22.72 5.45 7.82
N ARG A 440 21.40 5.20 7.78
CA ARG A 440 20.83 4.09 7.00
C ARG A 440 20.79 4.44 5.52
N ASP A 441 21.10 3.43 4.67
CA ASP A 441 20.83 3.54 3.24
C ASP A 441 19.32 3.77 3.01
N PRO A 442 18.91 4.76 2.20
CA PRO A 442 17.50 5.05 1.98
C PRO A 442 16.72 3.86 1.38
N CYS A 443 17.38 3.00 0.61
CA CYS A 443 16.74 1.80 0.05
C CYS A 443 16.71 0.60 1.01
N ALA A 444 17.32 0.71 2.18
CA ALA A 444 17.18 -0.31 3.23
C ALA A 444 15.83 -0.23 3.98
N TYR A 445 15.08 0.89 3.88
CA TYR A 445 13.80 1.07 4.55
C TYR A 445 12.76 1.66 3.60
N LEU A 446 11.89 0.82 3.06
CA LEU A 446 11.02 1.14 1.92
C LEU A 446 9.50 1.01 2.18
N PRO A 447 8.95 1.19 3.40
CA PRO A 447 7.51 0.99 3.62
C PRO A 447 6.65 2.01 2.89
N PHE A 448 7.23 3.17 2.56
CA PHE A 448 6.60 4.23 1.78
C PHE A 448 7.15 4.34 0.36
N GLY A 449 8.03 3.42 -0.04
CA GLY A 449 8.84 3.56 -1.25
C GLY A 449 9.92 4.63 -1.12
N GLU A 450 10.62 4.93 -2.24
CA GLU A 450 11.67 5.94 -2.27
C GLU A 450 11.68 6.66 -3.64
N GLY A 451 12.36 7.83 -3.69
CA GLY A 451 12.50 8.65 -4.88
C GLY A 451 11.22 9.42 -5.26
N PRO A 452 11.10 9.89 -6.52
CA PRO A 452 9.99 10.76 -6.94
C PRO A 452 8.58 10.12 -6.80
N ARG A 453 8.50 8.79 -6.75
CA ARG A 453 7.25 8.03 -6.54
C ARG A 453 7.02 7.64 -5.06
N ILE A 454 7.74 8.22 -4.11
CA ILE A 454 7.50 8.03 -2.67
C ILE A 454 6.04 8.31 -2.30
N CYS A 455 5.52 7.68 -1.27
CA CYS A 455 4.14 7.86 -0.81
C CYS A 455 3.83 9.34 -0.56
N ILE A 456 2.80 9.85 -1.24
CA ILE A 456 2.38 11.24 -1.10
C ILE A 456 1.74 11.50 0.27
N GLY A 457 1.04 10.48 0.81
CA GLY A 457 0.35 10.53 2.10
C GLY A 457 1.19 10.16 3.32
N LEU A 458 2.53 10.01 3.20
CA LEU A 458 3.40 9.59 4.31
C LEU A 458 3.13 10.39 5.59
N ARG A 459 3.13 11.72 5.50
CA ARG A 459 2.92 12.61 6.66
C ARG A 459 1.53 12.43 7.27
N PHE A 460 0.51 12.28 6.43
CA PHE A 460 -0.87 12.06 6.88
C PHE A 460 -1.02 10.69 7.55
N GLY A 461 -0.49 9.63 6.93
CA GLY A 461 -0.52 8.27 7.48
C GLY A 461 0.18 8.17 8.83
N MET A 462 1.38 8.76 8.95
CA MET A 462 2.10 8.82 10.24
C MET A 462 1.36 9.63 11.29
N MET A 463 0.74 10.76 10.91
CA MET A 463 -0.03 11.60 11.83
C MET A 463 -1.24 10.85 12.39
N GLN A 464 -2.07 10.25 11.54
CA GLN A 464 -3.26 9.52 12.01
C GLN A 464 -2.88 8.28 12.84
N ALA A 465 -1.86 7.53 12.45
CA ALA A 465 -1.39 6.39 13.23
C ALA A 465 -0.88 6.81 14.61
N ARG A 466 -0.05 7.86 14.68
CA ARG A 466 0.46 8.40 15.92
C ARG A 466 -0.64 8.85 16.87
N ILE A 467 -1.61 9.64 16.39
CA ILE A 467 -2.71 10.15 17.21
C ILE A 467 -3.58 9.01 17.73
N GLY A 468 -4.00 8.09 16.85
CA GLY A 468 -4.84 6.96 17.23
C GLY A 468 -4.17 6.05 18.25
N LEU A 469 -2.90 5.69 18.02
CA LEU A 469 -2.12 4.86 18.95
C LEU A 469 -1.81 5.59 20.27
N ALA A 470 -1.45 6.87 20.22
CA ALA A 470 -1.15 7.64 21.43
C ALA A 470 -2.36 7.72 22.36
N LEU A 471 -3.56 8.02 21.83
CA LEU A 471 -4.77 8.06 22.65
C LEU A 471 -5.17 6.67 23.16
N LEU A 472 -5.00 5.62 22.35
CA LEU A 472 -5.28 4.27 22.81
C LEU A 472 -4.34 3.87 23.93
N LEU A 473 -3.02 4.04 23.80
CA LEU A 473 -2.02 3.71 24.80
C LEU A 473 -2.11 4.59 26.06
N LYS A 474 -2.63 5.81 25.96
CA LYS A 474 -2.95 6.65 27.12
C LYS A 474 -3.99 5.99 28.02
N HIS A 475 -4.99 5.34 27.46
CA HIS A 475 -6.16 4.84 28.16
C HIS A 475 -6.18 3.32 28.39
N PHE A 476 -5.44 2.56 27.57
CA PHE A 476 -5.48 1.10 27.60
C PHE A 476 -4.09 0.48 27.56
N GLN A 477 -3.90 -0.58 28.35
CA GLN A 477 -2.87 -1.58 28.15
C GLN A 477 -3.39 -2.61 27.15
N VAL A 478 -2.53 -3.04 26.24
CA VAL A 478 -2.85 -4.05 25.20
C VAL A 478 -2.09 -5.32 25.52
N LEU A 479 -2.79 -6.44 25.65
CA LEU A 479 -2.22 -7.72 26.01
C LEU A 479 -2.59 -8.80 24.99
N PRO A 480 -1.75 -9.82 24.78
CA PRO A 480 -2.16 -11.01 24.01
C PRO A 480 -3.23 -11.79 24.78
N CYS A 481 -4.06 -12.55 24.06
CA CYS A 481 -5.04 -13.47 24.59
C CYS A 481 -4.85 -14.87 23.98
N LYS A 482 -5.68 -15.84 24.37
CA LYS A 482 -5.61 -17.21 23.85
C LYS A 482 -5.86 -17.29 22.35
N GLU A 483 -6.63 -16.34 21.82
CA GLU A 483 -6.99 -16.24 20.41
C GLU A 483 -5.99 -15.43 19.58
N THR A 484 -4.92 -14.92 20.20
CA THR A 484 -3.85 -14.21 19.49
C THR A 484 -2.95 -15.21 18.76
N ASP A 485 -2.96 -15.19 17.44
CA ASP A 485 -2.04 -16.00 16.64
C ASP A 485 -0.59 -15.49 16.79
N VAL A 486 0.34 -16.37 17.18
CA VAL A 486 1.77 -16.08 17.26
C VAL A 486 2.56 -17.25 16.68
N PRO A 487 3.21 -17.12 15.51
CA PRO A 487 3.20 -15.94 14.62
C PRO A 487 1.89 -15.80 13.82
N LEU A 488 1.66 -14.61 13.27
CA LEU A 488 0.54 -14.38 12.36
C LEU A 488 0.71 -15.13 11.04
N THR A 489 -0.41 -15.61 10.49
CA THR A 489 -0.48 -16.18 9.14
C THR A 489 -1.21 -15.21 8.22
N TYR A 490 -0.77 -15.14 6.94
CA TYR A 490 -1.26 -14.12 6.01
C TYR A 490 -2.08 -14.70 4.87
N SER A 491 -3.11 -13.98 4.48
CA SER A 491 -3.93 -14.33 3.31
C SER A 491 -3.09 -14.29 2.03
N PRO A 492 -2.97 -15.39 1.29
CA PRO A 492 -2.17 -15.44 0.08
C PRO A 492 -2.71 -14.55 -1.05
N ARG A 493 -3.97 -14.12 -0.98
CA ARG A 493 -4.67 -13.34 -2.02
C ARG A 493 -4.69 -11.85 -1.76
N ALA A 494 -4.39 -11.42 -0.55
CA ALA A 494 -4.44 -10.01 -0.19
C ALA A 494 -3.31 -9.22 -0.86
N PHE A 495 -3.60 -7.97 -1.24
CA PHE A 495 -2.59 -7.04 -1.76
C PHE A 495 -1.68 -6.52 -0.64
N VAL A 496 -2.29 -6.20 0.50
CA VAL A 496 -1.61 -5.81 1.75
C VAL A 496 -1.46 -7.04 2.62
N LEU A 497 -0.38 -7.14 3.39
CA LEU A 497 -0.23 -8.18 4.40
C LEU A 497 -1.47 -8.18 5.31
N THR A 498 -2.29 -9.23 5.21
CA THR A 498 -3.57 -9.33 5.92
C THR A 498 -3.62 -10.63 6.70
N PRO A 499 -3.75 -10.58 8.05
CA PRO A 499 -3.87 -11.77 8.87
C PRO A 499 -5.14 -12.57 8.52
N VAL A 500 -5.02 -13.88 8.43
CA VAL A 500 -6.14 -14.78 8.07
C VAL A 500 -7.24 -14.74 9.14
N ASN A 501 -6.85 -14.80 10.41
CA ASN A 501 -7.78 -14.86 11.55
C ASN A 501 -8.03 -13.50 12.21
N GLY A 502 -7.58 -12.38 11.57
CA GLY A 502 -7.55 -11.07 12.20
C GLY A 502 -6.46 -10.97 13.27
N VAL A 503 -6.57 -9.97 14.15
CA VAL A 503 -5.66 -9.79 15.29
C VAL A 503 -6.51 -9.56 16.54
N ARG A 504 -6.59 -10.55 17.38
CA ARG A 504 -7.36 -10.48 18.64
C ARG A 504 -6.43 -10.19 19.79
N LEU A 505 -6.75 -9.14 20.53
CA LEU A 505 -6.00 -8.70 21.70
C LEU A 505 -6.96 -8.37 22.83
N ARG A 506 -6.45 -8.35 24.05
CA ARG A 506 -7.18 -7.93 25.24
C ARG A 506 -6.85 -6.47 25.56
N LEU A 507 -7.88 -5.67 25.80
CA LEU A 507 -7.74 -4.28 26.25
C LEU A 507 -8.03 -4.20 27.74
N VAL A 508 -7.05 -3.68 28.49
CA VAL A 508 -7.17 -3.43 29.92
C VAL A 508 -7.13 -1.93 30.15
N LYS A 509 -8.14 -1.37 30.81
CA LYS A 509 -8.18 0.06 31.12
C LYS A 509 -7.12 0.42 32.14
N TYR A 510 -6.56 1.60 32.03
CA TYR A 510 -5.81 2.21 33.12
C TYR A 510 -6.76 2.96 34.06
N ASP A 511 -6.56 2.81 35.37
CA ASP A 511 -7.27 3.57 36.41
C ASP A 511 -6.85 5.06 36.43
N ALA A 512 -7.47 5.85 37.31
CA ALA A 512 -7.15 7.26 37.47
C ALA A 512 -5.69 7.50 37.96
N HIS A 513 -5.05 6.50 38.55
CA HIS A 513 -3.65 6.54 39.05
C HIS A 513 -2.67 5.97 38.02
N GLY A 514 -3.14 5.51 36.87
CA GLY A 514 -2.32 4.97 35.77
C GLY A 514 -1.90 3.51 35.96
N ALA A 515 -2.48 2.78 36.94
CA ALA A 515 -2.34 1.33 37.06
C ALA A 515 -3.35 0.61 36.13
N ALA A 516 -2.97 -0.55 35.63
CA ALA A 516 -3.91 -1.37 34.84
C ALA A 516 -4.96 -1.99 35.77
N GLU A 517 -6.24 -1.79 35.46
CA GLU A 517 -7.33 -2.43 36.20
C GLU A 517 -7.28 -3.95 35.95
N GLY A 518 -7.11 -4.75 37.01
CA GLY A 518 -7.13 -6.22 36.88
C GLY A 518 -5.84 -6.96 37.28
N ASN A 519 -4.87 -6.31 37.90
CA ASN A 519 -3.74 -6.96 38.61
C ASN A 519 -4.05 -7.13 40.08
#